data_fe5a3da96da142ce558c6a16c75836fe
#
_entry.id   fe5a3da96da142ce558c6a16c75836fe
#
_cell.length_a   1.000
_cell.length_b   1.000
_cell.length_c   1.000
_cell.angle_alpha   90.00
_cell.angle_beta   90.00
_cell.angle_gamma   90.00
#
_symmetry.space_group_name_H-M   'P 1'
#
loop_
_entity.id
_entity.type
_entity.pdbx_description
1 polymer ?
#
loop_
_entity_poly.entity_id
_entity_poly.type
_entity_poly.pdbx_seq_one_letter_code
_entity_poly.pdbx_strand_id
1 'polypeptide(L)'
;MSPRPEPRALTAEEENYAASLWEIHREVTPSAVAMSFAGIVYETETHDSRQLEQKIEPIARFFGNAERRVGGLAVPASLSKAHGQYLEAMALYRKASDEMLAFTKDGGRQHLIDAQGMGLNASEDILRAGEVLWPGQYKPH
;
A
#
# COMPACT_ATOMS: atom_id res chain seq x y z
N MET A 1 -28.94 -20.57 -12.28
CA MET A 1 -27.72 -19.80 -12.02
C MET A 1 -28.11 -18.39 -11.60
N SER A 2 -27.85 -18.05 -10.35
CA SER A 2 -28.18 -16.71 -9.85
C SER A 2 -27.19 -15.70 -10.43
N PRO A 3 -27.67 -14.62 -11.07
CA PRO A 3 -26.76 -13.56 -11.50
C PRO A 3 -26.07 -12.98 -10.27
N ARG A 4 -24.79 -12.63 -10.41
CA ARG A 4 -24.09 -11.87 -9.37
C ARG A 4 -24.90 -10.59 -9.13
N PRO A 5 -25.18 -10.25 -7.85
CA PRO A 5 -25.79 -8.97 -7.60
C PRO A 5 -24.84 -7.87 -8.13
N GLU A 6 -25.40 -6.93 -8.86
CA GLU A 6 -24.63 -5.79 -9.33
C GLU A 6 -24.11 -5.02 -8.11
N PRO A 7 -22.85 -4.52 -8.17
CA PRO A 7 -22.35 -3.67 -7.09
C PRO A 7 -23.27 -2.48 -6.90
N ARG A 8 -23.56 -2.17 -5.66
CA ARG A 8 -24.37 -0.99 -5.33
C ARG A 8 -23.67 0.27 -5.85
N ALA A 9 -24.40 1.13 -6.53
CA ALA A 9 -23.88 2.41 -6.96
C ALA A 9 -23.49 3.24 -5.73
N LEU A 10 -22.34 3.90 -5.80
CA LEU A 10 -21.89 4.78 -4.72
C LEU A 10 -22.75 6.06 -4.68
N THR A 11 -22.99 6.56 -3.48
CA THR A 11 -23.58 7.88 -3.29
C THR A 11 -22.58 8.96 -3.68
N ALA A 12 -23.03 10.21 -3.85
CA ALA A 12 -22.14 11.33 -4.15
C ALA A 12 -21.05 11.50 -3.07
N GLU A 13 -21.41 11.32 -1.81
CA GLU A 13 -20.45 11.39 -0.69
C GLU A 13 -19.41 10.28 -0.79
N GLU A 14 -19.85 9.06 -1.08
CA GLU A 14 -18.96 7.91 -1.26
C GLU A 14 -18.05 8.10 -2.46
N GLU A 15 -18.57 8.63 -3.58
CA GLU A 15 -17.78 8.94 -4.77
C GLU A 15 -16.71 9.99 -4.49
N ASN A 16 -17.04 11.02 -3.73
CA ASN A 16 -16.09 12.06 -3.36
C ASN A 16 -14.94 11.48 -2.52
N TYR A 17 -15.27 10.63 -1.55
CA TYR A 17 -14.27 9.94 -0.76
C TYR A 17 -13.39 9.04 -1.63
N ALA A 18 -14.02 8.24 -2.49
CA ALA A 18 -13.28 7.31 -3.37
C ALA A 18 -12.36 8.08 -4.32
N ALA A 19 -12.80 9.22 -4.86
CA ALA A 19 -11.98 10.07 -5.72
C ALA A 19 -10.79 10.66 -4.96
N SER A 20 -11.00 11.12 -3.74
CA SER A 20 -9.92 11.66 -2.90
C SER A 20 -8.89 10.57 -2.56
N LEU A 21 -9.37 9.37 -2.23
CA LEU A 21 -8.49 8.25 -1.95
C LEU A 21 -7.74 7.81 -3.20
N TRP A 22 -8.38 7.85 -4.37
CA TRP A 22 -7.75 7.48 -5.64
C TRP A 22 -6.53 8.34 -5.95
N GLU A 23 -6.56 9.62 -5.61
CA GLU A 23 -5.41 10.51 -5.82
C GLU A 23 -4.18 10.06 -5.05
N ILE A 24 -4.38 9.42 -3.90
CA ILE A 24 -3.30 8.81 -3.13
C ILE A 24 -2.94 7.45 -3.73
N HIS A 25 -3.95 6.64 -4.00
CA HIS A 25 -3.81 5.25 -4.43
C HIS A 25 -3.04 5.12 -5.74
N ARG A 26 -3.20 6.05 -6.66
CA ARG A 26 -2.52 6.00 -7.97
C ARG A 26 -1.00 5.95 -7.85
N GLU A 27 -0.44 6.40 -6.74
CA GLU A 27 1.00 6.37 -6.49
C GLU A 27 1.42 5.21 -5.59
N VAL A 28 0.47 4.53 -4.96
CA VAL A 28 0.76 3.43 -4.02
C VAL A 28 1.34 2.22 -4.73
N THR A 29 0.68 1.75 -5.79
CA THR A 29 1.15 0.56 -6.51
C THR A 29 2.56 0.76 -7.10
N PRO A 30 2.85 1.87 -7.81
CA PRO A 30 4.22 2.09 -8.28
C PRO A 30 5.24 2.14 -7.15
N SER A 31 4.89 2.73 -6.01
CA SER A 31 5.81 2.81 -4.87
C SER A 31 6.06 1.43 -4.24
N ALA A 32 5.03 0.61 -4.12
CA ALA A 32 5.16 -0.75 -3.61
C ALA A 32 6.01 -1.61 -4.54
N VAL A 33 5.80 -1.50 -5.85
CA VAL A 33 6.59 -2.21 -6.86
C VAL A 33 8.05 -1.76 -6.80
N ALA A 34 8.30 -0.45 -6.68
CA ALA A 34 9.66 0.09 -6.57
C ALA A 34 10.37 -0.44 -5.33
N MET A 35 9.66 -0.57 -4.20
CA MET A 35 10.22 -1.12 -2.97
C MET A 35 10.63 -2.58 -3.16
N SER A 36 9.76 -3.39 -3.73
CA SER A 36 10.05 -4.81 -4.00
C SER A 36 11.21 -4.95 -4.97
N PHE A 37 11.23 -4.15 -6.02
CA PHE A 37 12.28 -4.19 -7.03
C PHE A 37 13.64 -3.80 -6.43
N ALA A 38 13.67 -2.78 -5.57
CA ALA A 38 14.90 -2.37 -4.89
C ALA A 38 15.49 -3.51 -4.06
N GLY A 39 14.64 -4.26 -3.35
CA GLY A 39 15.06 -5.43 -2.60
C GLY A 39 15.64 -6.53 -3.50
N ILE A 40 14.99 -6.80 -4.63
CA ILE A 40 15.45 -7.79 -5.59
C ILE A 40 16.81 -7.41 -6.17
N VAL A 41 16.99 -6.15 -6.57
CA VAL A 41 18.26 -5.64 -7.11
C VAL A 41 19.38 -5.78 -6.08
N TYR A 42 19.09 -5.45 -4.82
CA TYR A 42 20.05 -5.65 -3.74
C TYR A 42 20.45 -7.11 -3.63
N GLU A 43 19.49 -8.02 -3.57
CA GLU A 43 19.74 -9.44 -3.34
C GLU A 43 20.43 -10.12 -4.51
N THR A 44 20.14 -9.71 -5.74
CA THR A 44 20.62 -10.40 -6.94
C THR A 44 21.80 -9.74 -7.63
N GLU A 45 22.02 -8.44 -7.41
CA GLU A 45 23.02 -7.70 -8.18
C GLU A 45 24.01 -6.93 -7.34
N THR A 46 23.54 -5.93 -6.58
CA THR A 46 24.43 -4.93 -6.02
C THR A 46 25.02 -5.30 -4.66
N HIS A 47 24.23 -5.90 -3.78
CA HIS A 47 24.57 -6.11 -2.37
C HIS A 47 25.05 -4.81 -1.69
N ASP A 48 24.62 -3.66 -2.21
CA ASP A 48 25.05 -2.34 -1.75
C ASP A 48 23.96 -1.74 -0.85
N SER A 49 24.20 -1.78 0.46
CA SER A 49 23.25 -1.26 1.46
C SER A 49 22.99 0.24 1.32
N ARG A 50 24.00 1.00 0.92
CA ARG A 50 23.85 2.44 0.74
C ARG A 50 22.94 2.76 -0.43
N GLN A 51 23.07 2.03 -1.53
CA GLN A 51 22.20 2.18 -2.68
C GLN A 51 20.77 1.81 -2.33
N LEU A 52 20.57 0.72 -1.59
CA LEU A 52 19.26 0.30 -1.11
C LEU A 52 18.63 1.38 -0.24
N GLU A 53 19.38 1.94 0.71
CA GLU A 53 18.91 3.04 1.56
C GLU A 53 18.44 4.23 0.72
N GLN A 54 19.23 4.64 -0.26
CA GLN A 54 18.90 5.77 -1.13
C GLN A 54 17.62 5.54 -1.92
N LYS A 55 17.35 4.31 -2.32
CA LYS A 55 16.13 3.97 -3.04
C LYS A 55 14.90 3.87 -2.13
N ILE A 56 15.08 3.36 -0.92
CA ILE A 56 13.96 3.13 0.01
C ILE A 56 13.54 4.38 0.76
N GLU A 57 14.47 5.28 1.09
CA GLU A 57 14.13 6.50 1.85
C GLU A 57 12.97 7.31 1.26
N PRO A 58 12.97 7.64 -0.06
CA PRO A 58 11.82 8.36 -0.64
C PRO A 58 10.52 7.58 -0.55
N ILE A 59 10.60 6.26 -0.68
CA ILE A 59 9.44 5.37 -0.61
C ILE A 59 8.86 5.38 0.81
N ALA A 60 9.74 5.32 1.82
CA ALA A 60 9.31 5.39 3.22
C ALA A 60 8.62 6.72 3.52
N ARG A 61 9.17 7.83 3.02
CA ARG A 61 8.53 9.15 3.17
C ARG A 61 7.19 9.20 2.49
N PHE A 62 7.09 8.62 1.29
CA PHE A 62 5.81 8.54 0.58
C PHE A 62 4.76 7.80 1.40
N PHE A 63 5.07 6.62 1.90
CA PHE A 63 4.11 5.84 2.68
C PHE A 63 3.76 6.50 4.01
N GLY A 64 4.69 7.16 4.67
CA GLY A 64 4.42 7.96 5.86
C GLY A 64 3.42 9.09 5.57
N ASN A 65 3.61 9.80 4.45
CA ASN A 65 2.69 10.84 4.02
C ASN A 65 1.34 10.27 3.60
N ALA A 66 1.35 9.15 2.88
CA ALA A 66 0.11 8.48 2.44
C ALA A 66 -0.73 8.06 3.65
N GLU A 67 -0.10 7.48 4.67
CA GLU A 67 -0.79 7.09 5.90
C GLU A 67 -1.47 8.30 6.55
N ARG A 68 -0.77 9.43 6.67
CA ARG A 68 -1.33 10.64 7.25
C ARG A 68 -2.47 11.21 6.40
N ARG A 69 -2.30 11.24 5.09
CA ARG A 69 -3.33 11.76 4.17
C ARG A 69 -4.59 10.92 4.22
N VAL A 70 -4.46 9.60 4.20
CA VAL A 70 -5.60 8.68 4.32
C VAL A 70 -6.28 8.86 5.66
N GLY A 71 -5.50 8.95 6.75
CA GLY A 71 -6.03 9.15 8.09
C GLY A 71 -6.78 10.47 8.27
N GLY A 72 -6.49 11.47 7.43
CA GLY A 72 -7.14 12.78 7.47
C GLY A 72 -8.39 12.91 6.60
N LEU A 73 -8.75 11.87 5.82
CA LEU A 73 -9.93 11.95 4.96
C LEU A 73 -11.22 11.85 5.76
N ALA A 74 -12.22 12.60 5.33
CA ALA A 74 -13.58 12.48 5.86
C ALA A 74 -14.21 11.21 5.30
N VAL A 75 -14.54 10.26 6.16
CA VAL A 75 -14.99 8.92 5.76
C VAL A 75 -16.48 8.76 5.94
N PRO A 76 -17.25 8.44 4.86
CA PRO A 76 -18.65 8.06 5.05
C PRO A 76 -18.74 6.82 5.93
N ALA A 77 -19.72 6.77 6.83
CA ALA A 77 -19.90 5.65 7.76
C ALA A 77 -19.98 4.31 7.03
N SER A 78 -20.62 4.29 5.86
CA SER A 78 -20.77 3.09 5.03
C SER A 78 -19.45 2.54 4.48
N LEU A 79 -18.40 3.35 4.45
CA LEU A 79 -17.08 2.95 3.93
C LEU A 79 -16.02 2.83 5.02
N SER A 80 -16.42 2.88 6.29
CA SER A 80 -15.47 2.85 7.40
C SER A 80 -14.61 1.58 7.42
N LYS A 81 -15.18 0.43 7.07
CA LYS A 81 -14.43 -0.82 7.03
C LYS A 81 -13.38 -0.81 5.92
N ALA A 82 -13.77 -0.39 4.72
CA ALA A 82 -12.84 -0.29 3.59
C ALA A 82 -11.75 0.73 3.88
N HIS A 83 -12.11 1.86 4.49
CA HIS A 83 -11.15 2.87 4.91
C HIS A 83 -10.14 2.31 5.91
N GLY A 84 -10.62 1.57 6.92
CA GLY A 84 -9.75 0.95 7.92
C GLY A 84 -8.77 -0.04 7.29
N GLN A 85 -9.22 -0.84 6.34
CA GLN A 85 -8.36 -1.77 5.59
C GLN A 85 -7.30 -1.01 4.79
N TYR A 86 -7.68 0.07 4.14
CA TYR A 86 -6.75 0.88 3.35
C TYR A 86 -5.73 1.57 4.24
N LEU A 87 -6.17 2.13 5.36
CA LEU A 87 -5.28 2.77 6.32
C LEU A 87 -4.27 1.79 6.90
N GLU A 88 -4.73 0.58 7.24
CA GLU A 88 -3.82 -0.49 7.68
C GLU A 88 -2.79 -0.83 6.62
N ALA A 89 -3.19 -0.88 5.35
CA ALA A 89 -2.27 -1.13 4.25
C ALA A 89 -1.17 -0.07 4.19
N MET A 90 -1.52 1.20 4.37
CA MET A 90 -0.51 2.29 4.37
C MET A 90 0.45 2.14 5.54
N ALA A 91 -0.06 1.81 6.73
CA ALA A 91 0.78 1.56 7.90
C ALA A 91 1.73 0.37 7.66
N LEU A 92 1.24 -0.69 7.05
CA LEU A 92 2.06 -1.88 6.76
C LEU A 92 3.15 -1.59 5.73
N TYR A 93 2.83 -0.86 4.65
CA TYR A 93 3.85 -0.45 3.69
C TYR A 93 4.90 0.47 4.31
N ARG A 94 4.47 1.40 5.16
CA ARG A 94 5.40 2.26 5.89
C ARG A 94 6.34 1.43 6.76
N LYS A 95 5.78 0.50 7.55
CA LYS A 95 6.56 -0.38 8.41
C LYS A 95 7.51 -1.26 7.58
N ALA A 96 7.06 -1.77 6.44
CA ALA A 96 7.90 -2.55 5.54
C ALA A 96 9.10 -1.75 5.05
N SER A 97 8.88 -0.51 4.63
CA SER A 97 9.98 0.36 4.21
C SER A 97 10.93 0.70 5.35
N ASP A 98 10.40 0.92 6.56
CA ASP A 98 11.22 1.15 7.76
C ASP A 98 12.08 -0.08 8.09
N GLU A 99 11.54 -1.30 7.93
CA GLU A 99 12.30 -2.54 8.13
C GLU A 99 13.43 -2.66 7.11
N MET A 100 13.20 -2.30 5.86
CA MET A 100 14.25 -2.30 4.85
C MET A 100 15.34 -1.29 5.19
N LEU A 101 14.98 -0.12 5.72
CA LEU A 101 15.96 0.86 6.18
C LEU A 101 16.74 0.35 7.39
N ALA A 102 16.09 -0.34 8.32
CA ALA A 102 16.78 -0.95 9.47
C ALA A 102 17.80 -1.99 8.99
N PHE A 103 17.43 -2.79 7.98
CA PHE A 103 18.37 -3.74 7.38
C PHE A 103 19.62 -3.05 6.84
N THR A 104 19.48 -1.89 6.20
CA THR A 104 20.65 -1.18 5.66
C THR A 104 21.63 -0.72 6.75
N LYS A 105 21.18 -0.65 7.98
CA LYS A 105 21.99 -0.17 9.11
C LYS A 105 22.65 -1.31 9.90
N ASP A 106 21.92 -2.42 10.13
CA ASP A 106 22.42 -3.50 10.98
C ASP A 106 22.67 -4.82 10.24
N GLY A 107 22.23 -4.94 8.98
CA GLY A 107 22.42 -6.15 8.19
C GLY A 107 21.56 -7.34 8.63
N GLY A 108 20.60 -7.14 9.51
CA GLY A 108 19.76 -8.21 10.04
C GLY A 108 18.74 -8.70 9.01
N ARG A 109 18.92 -9.92 8.48
CA ARG A 109 18.05 -10.44 7.42
C ARG A 109 16.60 -10.60 7.85
N GLN A 110 16.32 -10.69 9.14
CA GLN A 110 14.93 -10.76 9.63
C GLN A 110 14.14 -9.52 9.22
N HIS A 111 14.79 -8.36 9.13
CA HIS A 111 14.13 -7.13 8.66
C HIS A 111 13.56 -7.30 7.25
N LEU A 112 14.30 -7.95 6.35
CA LEU A 112 13.84 -8.18 4.97
C LEU A 112 12.68 -9.18 4.92
N ILE A 113 12.73 -10.20 5.75
CA ILE A 113 11.66 -11.20 5.87
C ILE A 113 10.38 -10.53 6.37
N ASP A 114 10.50 -9.73 7.43
CA ASP A 114 9.37 -9.00 8.01
C ASP A 114 8.78 -8.00 7.02
N ALA A 115 9.64 -7.29 6.28
CA ALA A 115 9.20 -6.35 5.26
C ALA A 115 8.38 -7.05 4.18
N GLN A 116 8.81 -8.20 3.71
CA GLN A 116 8.10 -8.98 2.71
C GLN A 116 6.71 -9.39 3.20
N GLY A 117 6.61 -9.89 4.43
CA GLY A 117 5.33 -10.28 5.02
C GLY A 117 4.38 -9.10 5.17
N MET A 118 4.88 -7.96 5.61
CA MET A 118 4.10 -6.73 5.73
C MET A 118 3.59 -6.25 4.37
N GLY A 119 4.43 -6.28 3.35
CA GLY A 119 4.05 -5.90 1.99
C GLY A 119 2.95 -6.79 1.41
N LEU A 120 3.04 -8.10 1.64
CA LEU A 120 2.00 -9.03 1.21
C LEU A 120 0.67 -8.75 1.89
N ASN A 121 0.68 -8.53 3.21
CA ASN A 121 -0.53 -8.22 3.96
C ASN A 121 -1.13 -6.89 3.53
N ALA A 122 -0.30 -5.90 3.25
CA ALA A 122 -0.75 -4.60 2.75
C ALA A 122 -1.44 -4.74 1.40
N SER A 123 -0.87 -5.53 0.49
CA SER A 123 -1.46 -5.78 -0.84
C SER A 123 -2.83 -6.46 -0.73
N GLU A 124 -2.98 -7.41 0.19
CA GLU A 124 -4.26 -8.06 0.44
C GLU A 124 -5.31 -7.09 0.95
N ASP A 125 -4.93 -6.22 1.89
CA ASP A 125 -5.83 -5.18 2.42
C ASP A 125 -6.29 -4.23 1.31
N ILE A 126 -5.39 -3.84 0.41
CA ILE A 126 -5.72 -2.97 -0.71
C ILE A 126 -6.71 -3.64 -1.66
N LEU A 127 -6.51 -4.93 -1.95
CA LEU A 127 -7.44 -5.67 -2.80
C LEU A 127 -8.84 -5.72 -2.19
N ARG A 128 -8.95 -5.97 -0.89
CA ARG A 128 -10.24 -6.00 -0.20
C ARG A 128 -10.93 -4.64 -0.21
N ALA A 129 -10.20 -3.59 0.10
CA ALA A 129 -10.74 -2.22 0.08
C ALA A 129 -11.14 -1.83 -1.34
N GLY A 130 -10.32 -2.18 -2.33
CA GLY A 130 -10.57 -1.86 -3.73
C GLY A 130 -11.82 -2.50 -4.29
N GLU A 131 -12.16 -3.70 -3.85
CA GLU A 131 -13.41 -4.37 -4.27
C GLU A 131 -14.64 -3.56 -3.89
N VAL A 132 -14.58 -2.85 -2.76
CA VAL A 132 -15.69 -2.01 -2.28
C VAL A 132 -15.66 -0.64 -2.95
N LEU A 133 -14.48 -0.02 -3.02
CA LEU A 133 -14.33 1.38 -3.45
C LEU A 133 -14.35 1.54 -4.96
N TRP A 134 -13.77 0.58 -5.68
CA TRP A 134 -13.61 0.65 -7.13
C TRP A 134 -13.94 -0.71 -7.75
N PRO A 135 -15.20 -1.17 -7.61
CA PRO A 135 -15.54 -2.52 -8.10
C PRO A 135 -15.29 -2.63 -9.60
N GLY A 136 -14.58 -3.69 -9.98
CA GLY A 136 -14.23 -3.94 -11.38
C GLY A 136 -12.99 -3.21 -11.87
N GLN A 137 -12.42 -2.28 -11.10
CA GLN A 137 -11.21 -1.53 -11.48
C GLN A 137 -9.93 -2.32 -11.18
N TYR A 138 -10.00 -3.26 -10.26
CA TYR A 138 -8.85 -4.02 -9.77
C TYR A 138 -8.91 -5.47 -10.17
N LYS A 139 -9.14 -5.75 -11.42
CA LYS A 139 -8.91 -7.11 -11.92
C LYS A 139 -7.42 -7.22 -12.20
N PRO A 140 -6.74 -8.25 -11.68
CA PRO A 140 -5.38 -8.52 -12.11
C PRO A 140 -5.40 -8.74 -13.61
N HIS A 141 -4.59 -7.99 -14.28
CA HIS A 141 -4.45 -8.09 -15.73
C HIS A 141 -3.53 -9.24 -16.09
#